data_13ae6cb267a919bed9bf749663bc3c76
#
_entry.id   13ae6cb267a919bed9bf749663bc3c76
#
_cell.length_a   1.000
_cell.length_b   1.000
_cell.length_c   1.000
_cell.angle_alpha   90.00
_cell.angle_beta   90.00
_cell.angle_gamma   90.00
#
_symmetry.space_group_name_H-M   'P 1'
#
loop_
_entity.id
_entity.type
_entity.pdbx_description
1 polymer ?
#
loop_
_entity_poly.entity_id
_entity_poly.type
_entity_poly.pdbx_seq_one_letter_code
_entity_poly.pdbx_strand_id
1 'polypeptide(L)'
;MPLSAQQLAAQKNLSYVLAEKLAQRILKGEYAPGTILPGEIELGELFGVSRTAVREAVKTLTAKGMVLPRPRIGTRVMPQNNWNFLDKELLSWWMTQDNFSDVINYFLVLRTSLEPQACALAAQYGTDAQKAALKNTLNEMVALKTTFDREQWVNVDVSYHEQIYEMSGNPFLTSFATLFHSIYYNYFSSITHNEVIQLELHQRIVDAILRGDGESASSACRELLQEPVKP
;
A
#
# COMPACT_ATOMS: atom_id res chain seq x y z
N MET A 1 -11.24 11.43 -36.71
CA MET A 1 -12.27 11.86 -35.75
C MET A 1 -11.74 11.68 -34.34
N PRO A 2 -11.91 12.63 -33.40
CA PRO A 2 -11.54 12.43 -32.01
C PRO A 2 -12.41 11.34 -31.41
N LEU A 3 -11.81 10.53 -30.51
CA LEU A 3 -12.51 9.46 -29.81
C LEU A 3 -13.56 10.04 -28.83
N SER A 4 -14.70 9.38 -28.70
CA SER A 4 -15.70 9.76 -27.69
C SER A 4 -15.18 9.50 -26.26
N ALA A 5 -15.78 10.14 -25.25
CA ALA A 5 -15.39 9.95 -23.85
C ALA A 5 -15.48 8.47 -23.43
N GLN A 6 -16.46 7.71 -23.92
CA GLN A 6 -16.60 6.26 -23.68
C GLN A 6 -15.46 5.46 -24.33
N GLN A 7 -15.06 5.82 -25.56
CA GLN A 7 -13.94 5.16 -26.25
C GLN A 7 -12.61 5.44 -25.55
N LEU A 8 -12.40 6.66 -25.03
CA LEU A 8 -11.22 7.02 -24.24
C LEU A 8 -11.17 6.29 -22.91
N ALA A 9 -12.31 6.14 -22.23
CA ALA A 9 -12.39 5.38 -20.97
C ALA A 9 -12.11 3.88 -21.19
N ALA A 10 -12.68 3.28 -22.24
CA ALA A 10 -12.43 1.90 -22.61
C ALA A 10 -10.97 1.66 -23.00
N GLN A 11 -10.34 2.60 -23.71
CA GLN A 11 -8.92 2.50 -24.08
C GLN A 11 -7.99 2.63 -22.89
N LYS A 12 -8.30 3.52 -21.92
CA LYS A 12 -7.57 3.60 -20.64
C LYS A 12 -7.66 2.30 -19.85
N ASN A 13 -8.84 1.68 -19.83
CA ASN A 13 -9.04 0.41 -19.14
C ASN A 13 -8.24 -0.73 -19.79
N LEU A 14 -8.22 -0.81 -21.12
CA LEU A 14 -7.44 -1.82 -21.85
C LEU A 14 -5.93 -1.65 -21.68
N SER A 15 -5.42 -0.42 -21.69
CA SER A 15 -4.00 -0.16 -21.47
C SER A 15 -3.56 -0.47 -20.06
N TYR A 16 -4.42 -0.20 -19.07
CA TYR A 16 -4.17 -0.55 -17.67
C TYR A 16 -4.12 -2.08 -17.48
N VAL A 17 -5.12 -2.81 -17.96
CA VAL A 17 -5.16 -4.28 -17.89
C VAL A 17 -3.94 -4.90 -18.59
N LEU A 18 -3.50 -4.32 -19.73
CA LEU A 18 -2.29 -4.77 -20.39
C LEU A 18 -1.05 -4.51 -19.55
N ALA A 19 -0.92 -3.33 -18.94
CA ALA A 19 0.19 -3.00 -18.06
C ALA A 19 0.29 -4.00 -16.89
N GLU A 20 -0.83 -4.28 -16.24
CA GLU A 20 -0.92 -5.27 -15.17
C GLU A 20 -0.49 -6.67 -15.62
N LYS A 21 -1.02 -7.16 -16.76
CA LYS A 21 -0.63 -8.47 -17.30
C LYS A 21 0.86 -8.57 -17.65
N LEU A 22 1.43 -7.52 -18.21
CA LEU A 22 2.87 -7.46 -18.49
C LEU A 22 3.69 -7.39 -17.20
N ALA A 23 3.25 -6.59 -16.22
CA ALA A 23 3.88 -6.53 -14.90
C ALA A 23 3.91 -7.90 -14.23
N GLN A 24 2.77 -8.62 -14.21
CA GLN A 24 2.68 -9.96 -13.64
C GLN A 24 3.62 -10.96 -14.31
N ARG A 25 3.79 -10.90 -15.64
CA ARG A 25 4.75 -11.75 -16.36
C ARG A 25 6.20 -11.42 -16.01
N ILE A 26 6.52 -10.13 -15.84
CA ILE A 26 7.84 -9.68 -15.37
C ILE A 26 8.08 -10.14 -13.93
N LEU A 27 7.10 -9.98 -13.04
CA LEU A 27 7.17 -10.38 -11.64
C LEU A 27 7.34 -11.89 -11.45
N LYS A 28 6.71 -12.69 -12.33
CA LYS A 28 6.87 -14.15 -12.37
C LYS A 28 8.16 -14.63 -13.03
N GLY A 29 8.97 -13.69 -13.58
CA GLY A 29 10.22 -14.02 -14.26
C GLY A 29 10.08 -14.53 -15.69
N GLU A 30 8.88 -14.53 -16.28
CA GLU A 30 8.68 -14.88 -17.70
C GLU A 30 9.46 -13.93 -18.63
N TYR A 31 9.54 -12.65 -18.23
CA TYR A 31 10.42 -11.67 -18.81
C TYR A 31 11.49 -11.27 -17.79
N ALA A 32 12.62 -11.96 -17.82
CA ALA A 32 13.71 -11.72 -16.87
C ALA A 32 14.32 -10.31 -17.02
N PRO A 33 14.90 -9.73 -15.96
CA PRO A 33 15.64 -8.49 -16.05
C PRO A 33 16.71 -8.51 -17.15
N GLY A 34 16.76 -7.44 -17.93
CA GLY A 34 17.68 -7.31 -19.06
C GLY A 34 17.11 -7.79 -20.40
N THR A 35 16.04 -8.58 -20.41
CA THR A 35 15.39 -9.03 -21.67
C THR A 35 14.68 -7.85 -22.37
N ILE A 36 14.49 -7.99 -23.67
CA ILE A 36 13.70 -7.06 -24.48
C ILE A 36 12.30 -7.64 -24.63
N LEU A 37 11.29 -6.86 -24.27
CA LEU A 37 9.88 -7.23 -24.48
C LEU A 37 9.58 -7.34 -25.98
N PRO A 38 8.58 -8.16 -26.37
CA PRO A 38 8.08 -8.18 -27.74
C PRO A 38 7.70 -6.78 -28.24
N GLY A 39 7.79 -6.55 -29.53
CA GLY A 39 7.50 -5.25 -30.15
C GLY A 39 6.03 -4.83 -30.02
N GLU A 40 5.74 -3.54 -30.25
CA GLU A 40 4.38 -2.99 -30.13
C GLU A 40 3.35 -3.75 -30.98
N ILE A 41 3.74 -4.19 -32.18
CA ILE A 41 2.85 -4.96 -33.08
C ILE A 41 2.58 -6.33 -32.47
N GLU A 42 3.64 -7.02 -32.09
CA GLU A 42 3.56 -8.38 -31.53
C GLU A 42 2.78 -8.40 -30.20
N LEU A 43 3.01 -7.42 -29.31
CA LEU A 43 2.21 -7.29 -28.08
C LEU A 43 0.75 -6.96 -28.41
N GLY A 44 0.49 -6.13 -29.41
CA GLY A 44 -0.86 -5.81 -29.86
C GLY A 44 -1.60 -7.06 -30.36
N GLU A 45 -0.96 -7.92 -31.14
CA GLU A 45 -1.50 -9.18 -31.62
C GLU A 45 -1.69 -10.19 -30.49
N LEU A 46 -0.67 -10.34 -29.61
CA LEU A 46 -0.69 -11.30 -28.50
C LEU A 46 -1.83 -11.03 -27.50
N PHE A 47 -2.12 -9.75 -27.24
CA PHE A 47 -3.14 -9.34 -26.25
C PHE A 47 -4.44 -8.84 -26.88
N GLY A 48 -4.56 -8.80 -28.19
CA GLY A 48 -5.76 -8.33 -28.89
C GLY A 48 -6.06 -6.84 -28.67
N VAL A 49 -5.03 -6.00 -28.56
CA VAL A 49 -5.16 -4.56 -28.27
C VAL A 49 -4.50 -3.68 -29.31
N SER A 50 -4.89 -2.40 -29.37
CA SER A 50 -4.31 -1.45 -30.29
C SER A 50 -2.86 -1.10 -29.92
N ARG A 51 -2.05 -0.70 -30.90
CA ARG A 51 -0.68 -0.20 -30.68
C ARG A 51 -0.64 0.99 -29.71
N THR A 52 -1.66 1.84 -29.73
CA THR A 52 -1.80 2.96 -28.78
C THR A 52 -1.96 2.44 -27.34
N ALA A 53 -2.78 1.40 -27.14
CA ALA A 53 -2.93 0.79 -25.82
C ALA A 53 -1.60 0.15 -25.33
N VAL A 54 -0.84 -0.48 -26.22
CA VAL A 54 0.49 -1.01 -25.90
C VAL A 54 1.45 0.10 -25.45
N ARG A 55 1.49 1.22 -26.18
CA ARG A 55 2.34 2.38 -25.82
C ARG A 55 1.99 2.96 -24.44
N GLU A 56 0.70 3.11 -24.16
CA GLU A 56 0.25 3.60 -22.85
C GLU A 56 0.59 2.60 -21.74
N ALA A 57 0.42 1.30 -21.96
CA ALA A 57 0.85 0.28 -21.01
C ALA A 57 2.37 0.32 -20.73
N VAL A 58 3.18 0.46 -21.79
CA VAL A 58 4.65 0.60 -21.64
C VAL A 58 5.02 1.89 -20.89
N LYS A 59 4.32 3.01 -21.12
CA LYS A 59 4.53 4.25 -20.32
C LYS A 59 4.20 4.02 -18.84
N THR A 60 3.11 3.34 -18.52
CA THR A 60 2.74 2.98 -17.15
C THR A 60 3.85 2.16 -16.49
N LEU A 61 4.34 1.12 -17.15
CA LEU A 61 5.43 0.30 -16.62
C LEU A 61 6.76 1.07 -16.50
N THR A 62 7.01 2.00 -17.42
CA THR A 62 8.19 2.89 -17.36
C THR A 62 8.13 3.81 -16.15
N ALA A 63 6.96 4.41 -15.86
CA ALA A 63 6.76 5.25 -14.69
C ALA A 63 6.99 4.49 -13.37
N LYS A 64 6.72 3.17 -13.36
CA LYS A 64 6.97 2.27 -12.22
C LYS A 64 8.41 1.74 -12.16
N GLY A 65 9.27 2.12 -13.13
CA GLY A 65 10.66 1.67 -13.20
C GLY A 65 10.85 0.22 -13.66
N MET A 66 9.77 -0.46 -14.07
CA MET A 66 9.83 -1.88 -14.46
C MET A 66 10.46 -2.09 -15.84
N VAL A 67 10.30 -1.15 -16.74
CA VAL A 67 10.83 -1.22 -18.09
C VAL A 67 11.43 0.10 -18.54
N LEU A 68 12.32 0.04 -19.55
CA LEU A 68 12.95 1.20 -20.16
C LEU A 68 12.90 1.07 -21.68
N PRO A 69 12.06 1.87 -22.38
CA PRO A 69 12.10 1.95 -23.85
C PRO A 69 13.42 2.57 -24.34
N ARG A 70 14.03 1.96 -25.35
CA ARG A 70 15.21 2.50 -26.02
C ARG A 70 14.99 2.52 -27.54
N PRO A 71 15.27 3.67 -28.20
CA PRO A 71 15.15 3.76 -29.67
C PRO A 71 15.97 2.67 -30.35
N ARG A 72 15.41 2.05 -31.38
CA ARG A 72 16.00 1.00 -32.18
C ARG A 72 16.39 -0.31 -31.49
N ILE A 73 16.26 -0.39 -30.14
CA ILE A 73 16.59 -1.56 -29.34
C ILE A 73 15.33 -2.28 -28.90
N GLY A 74 14.30 -1.51 -28.53
CA GLY A 74 13.07 -2.02 -27.95
C GLY A 74 12.91 -1.64 -26.48
N THR A 75 11.95 -2.26 -25.81
CA THR A 75 11.62 -2.01 -24.39
C THR A 75 12.32 -3.06 -23.53
N ARG A 76 13.30 -2.65 -22.74
CA ARG A 76 14.07 -3.54 -21.85
C ARG A 76 13.43 -3.65 -20.49
N VAL A 77 13.36 -4.85 -19.94
CA VAL A 77 12.98 -5.10 -18.55
C VAL A 77 14.12 -4.67 -17.62
N MET A 78 13.78 -3.85 -16.63
CA MET A 78 14.75 -3.32 -15.66
C MET A 78 14.94 -4.25 -14.48
N PRO A 79 16.13 -4.23 -13.85
CA PRO A 79 16.35 -4.96 -12.58
C PRO A 79 15.42 -4.47 -11.48
N GLN A 80 15.12 -5.34 -10.51
CA GLN A 80 14.16 -5.08 -9.43
C GLN A 80 14.52 -3.86 -8.56
N ASN A 81 15.80 -3.54 -8.42
CA ASN A 81 16.25 -2.36 -7.69
C ASN A 81 15.90 -1.01 -8.37
N ASN A 82 15.41 -1.04 -9.60
CA ASN A 82 14.87 0.12 -10.30
C ASN A 82 13.36 0.29 -10.10
N TRP A 83 12.68 -0.74 -9.59
CA TRP A 83 11.22 -0.73 -9.48
C TRP A 83 10.77 0.12 -8.29
N ASN A 84 9.72 0.92 -8.50
CA ASN A 84 9.17 1.76 -7.45
C ASN A 84 8.15 0.97 -6.61
N PHE A 85 8.61 0.24 -5.59
CA PHE A 85 7.74 -0.49 -4.67
C PHE A 85 6.89 0.42 -3.76
N LEU A 86 7.07 1.74 -3.82
CA LEU A 86 6.17 2.71 -3.20
C LEU A 86 4.99 3.10 -4.10
N ASP A 87 4.91 2.54 -5.30
CA ASP A 87 3.76 2.67 -6.19
C ASP A 87 2.68 1.66 -5.82
N LYS A 88 1.47 2.14 -5.52
CA LYS A 88 0.34 1.30 -5.07
C LYS A 88 -0.04 0.19 -6.04
N GLU A 89 -0.03 0.51 -7.35
CA GLU A 89 -0.43 -0.46 -8.36
C GLU A 89 0.63 -1.54 -8.50
N LEU A 90 1.92 -1.16 -8.56
CA LEU A 90 3.01 -2.14 -8.59
C LEU A 90 2.99 -3.03 -7.35
N LEU A 91 2.78 -2.46 -6.18
CA LEU A 91 2.69 -3.20 -4.93
C LEU A 91 1.53 -4.19 -4.94
N SER A 92 0.35 -3.75 -5.42
CA SER A 92 -0.84 -4.61 -5.56
C SER A 92 -0.59 -5.75 -6.56
N TRP A 93 0.09 -5.48 -7.66
CA TRP A 93 0.42 -6.51 -8.65
C TRP A 93 1.49 -7.50 -8.17
N TRP A 94 2.42 -7.02 -7.34
CA TRP A 94 3.50 -7.84 -6.79
C TRP A 94 3.01 -8.76 -5.67
N MET A 95 2.08 -8.30 -4.83
CA MET A 95 1.55 -9.05 -3.72
C MET A 95 0.63 -10.17 -4.22
N THR A 96 1.10 -11.41 -4.08
CA THR A 96 0.39 -12.63 -4.44
C THR A 96 0.31 -13.55 -3.22
N GLN A 97 -0.48 -14.64 -3.30
CA GLN A 97 -0.50 -15.63 -2.23
C GLN A 97 0.87 -16.27 -1.99
N ASP A 98 1.66 -16.46 -3.06
CA ASP A 98 2.95 -17.13 -2.98
C ASP A 98 4.03 -16.31 -2.29
N ASN A 99 3.99 -14.97 -2.38
CA ASN A 99 4.98 -14.07 -1.76
C ASN A 99 4.41 -13.21 -0.62
N PHE A 100 3.18 -13.46 -0.20
CA PHE A 100 2.47 -12.66 0.79
C PHE A 100 3.27 -12.53 2.09
N SER A 101 3.81 -13.64 2.60
CA SER A 101 4.62 -13.65 3.82
C SER A 101 5.86 -12.76 3.72
N ASP A 102 6.56 -12.80 2.58
CA ASP A 102 7.75 -11.97 2.37
C ASP A 102 7.39 -10.49 2.28
N VAL A 103 6.33 -10.15 1.55
CA VAL A 103 5.83 -8.77 1.44
C VAL A 103 5.47 -8.22 2.81
N ILE A 104 4.76 -9.02 3.64
CA ILE A 104 4.42 -8.63 5.01
C ILE A 104 5.67 -8.42 5.87
N ASN A 105 6.66 -9.30 5.78
CA ASN A 105 7.91 -9.16 6.52
C ASN A 105 8.65 -7.86 6.15
N TYR A 106 8.74 -7.52 4.85
CA TYR A 106 9.33 -6.25 4.42
C TYR A 106 8.53 -5.04 4.90
N PHE A 107 7.20 -5.14 4.85
CA PHE A 107 6.31 -4.11 5.36
C PHE A 107 6.46 -3.88 6.86
N LEU A 108 6.54 -4.94 7.65
CA LEU A 108 6.73 -4.85 9.11
C LEU A 108 8.04 -4.14 9.49
N VAL A 109 9.11 -4.31 8.71
CA VAL A 109 10.37 -3.57 8.91
C VAL A 109 10.16 -2.06 8.75
N LEU A 110 9.42 -1.63 7.71
CA LEU A 110 9.09 -0.22 7.52
C LEU A 110 8.17 0.29 8.63
N ARG A 111 7.13 -0.47 8.96
CA ARG A 111 6.17 -0.13 9.99
C ARG A 111 6.83 0.09 11.34
N THR A 112 7.64 -0.87 11.80
CA THR A 112 8.34 -0.77 13.08
C THR A 112 9.36 0.38 13.13
N SER A 113 9.87 0.80 11.99
CA SER A 113 10.80 1.92 11.88
C SER A 113 10.10 3.29 11.87
N LEU A 114 8.93 3.40 11.28
CA LEU A 114 8.29 4.69 11.00
C LEU A 114 7.14 5.02 11.97
N GLU A 115 6.33 4.04 12.33
CA GLU A 115 5.10 4.26 13.09
C GLU A 115 5.33 4.78 14.51
N PRO A 116 6.34 4.32 15.28
CA PRO A 116 6.66 4.91 16.57
C PRO A 116 7.04 6.39 16.49
N GLN A 117 7.70 6.81 15.39
CA GLN A 117 8.00 8.22 15.16
C GLN A 117 6.74 9.00 14.78
N ALA A 118 5.84 8.42 13.97
CA ALA A 118 4.56 9.03 13.67
C ALA A 118 3.73 9.25 14.93
N CYS A 119 3.69 8.29 15.86
CA CYS A 119 3.03 8.44 17.17
C CYS A 119 3.61 9.58 18.01
N ALA A 120 4.94 9.70 18.08
CA ALA A 120 5.60 10.78 18.81
C ALA A 120 5.27 12.16 18.22
N LEU A 121 5.32 12.28 16.89
CA LEU A 121 5.00 13.53 16.19
C LEU A 121 3.50 13.85 16.29
N ALA A 122 2.61 12.85 16.23
CA ALA A 122 1.18 13.02 16.41
C ALA A 122 0.85 13.60 17.81
N ALA A 123 1.55 13.16 18.84
CA ALA A 123 1.42 13.73 20.19
C ALA A 123 1.83 15.21 20.23
N GLN A 124 2.89 15.58 19.51
CA GLN A 124 3.44 16.92 19.48
C GLN A 124 2.66 17.87 18.59
N TYR A 125 2.23 17.44 17.39
CA TYR A 125 1.70 18.32 16.35
C TYR A 125 0.22 18.12 16.06
N GLY A 126 -0.39 17.02 16.55
CA GLY A 126 -1.80 16.74 16.33
C GLY A 126 -2.70 17.85 16.89
N THR A 127 -3.61 18.37 16.05
CA THR A 127 -4.60 19.36 16.45
C THR A 127 -5.66 18.75 17.37
N ASP A 128 -6.36 19.57 18.15
CA ASP A 128 -7.44 19.12 19.04
C ASP A 128 -8.55 18.38 18.26
N ALA A 129 -8.85 18.85 17.05
CA ALA A 129 -9.84 18.18 16.18
C ALA A 129 -9.36 16.78 15.74
N GLN A 130 -8.10 16.62 15.37
CA GLN A 130 -7.51 15.35 15.00
C GLN A 130 -7.44 14.40 16.21
N LYS A 131 -7.03 14.88 17.37
CA LYS A 131 -7.02 14.13 18.63
C LYS A 131 -8.41 13.64 19.00
N ALA A 132 -9.44 14.47 18.84
CA ALA A 132 -10.83 14.08 19.04
C ALA A 132 -11.28 12.99 18.04
N ALA A 133 -10.92 13.11 16.77
CA ALA A 133 -11.21 12.11 15.75
C ALA A 133 -10.54 10.77 16.08
N LEU A 134 -9.26 10.75 16.44
CA LEU A 134 -8.53 9.55 16.82
C LEU A 134 -9.17 8.87 18.05
N LYS A 135 -9.60 9.65 19.04
CA LYS A 135 -10.33 9.13 20.20
C LYS A 135 -11.67 8.48 19.81
N ASN A 136 -12.39 9.06 18.85
CA ASN A 136 -13.63 8.46 18.35
C ASN A 136 -13.37 7.14 17.65
N THR A 137 -12.34 7.05 16.82
CA THR A 137 -11.91 5.80 16.17
C THR A 137 -11.57 4.73 17.21
N LEU A 138 -10.86 5.10 18.29
CA LEU A 138 -10.62 4.17 19.40
C LEU A 138 -11.92 3.71 20.08
N ASN A 139 -12.90 4.59 20.27
CA ASN A 139 -14.20 4.22 20.84
C ASN A 139 -14.95 3.22 19.94
N GLU A 140 -14.82 3.33 18.61
CA GLU A 140 -15.34 2.35 17.67
C GLU A 140 -14.65 0.99 17.83
N MET A 141 -13.30 0.98 17.97
CA MET A 141 -12.54 -0.24 18.28
C MET A 141 -13.03 -0.90 19.58
N VAL A 142 -13.27 -0.11 20.63
CA VAL A 142 -13.80 -0.61 21.92
C VAL A 142 -15.19 -1.22 21.77
N ALA A 143 -16.07 -0.58 20.99
CA ALA A 143 -17.43 -1.10 20.76
C ALA A 143 -17.42 -2.46 20.06
N LEU A 144 -16.47 -2.69 19.16
CA LEU A 144 -16.29 -3.98 18.47
C LEU A 144 -15.85 -5.12 19.37
N LYS A 145 -15.44 -4.84 20.62
CA LYS A 145 -15.17 -5.89 21.62
C LYS A 145 -16.43 -6.68 22.00
N THR A 146 -17.61 -6.05 21.92
CA THR A 146 -18.89 -6.68 22.28
C THR A 146 -19.68 -7.17 21.07
N THR A 147 -19.51 -6.55 19.93
CA THR A 147 -20.21 -6.86 18.68
C THR A 147 -19.19 -6.94 17.55
N PHE A 148 -18.34 -7.98 17.59
CA PHE A 148 -17.24 -8.11 16.66
C PHE A 148 -17.73 -8.31 15.21
N ASP A 149 -17.30 -7.43 14.33
CA ASP A 149 -17.37 -7.57 12.89
C ASP A 149 -15.94 -7.44 12.32
N ARG A 150 -15.50 -8.46 11.59
CA ARG A 150 -14.12 -8.55 11.10
C ARG A 150 -13.80 -7.45 10.09
N GLU A 151 -14.69 -7.21 9.14
CA GLU A 151 -14.50 -6.20 8.10
C GLU A 151 -14.46 -4.80 8.72
N GLN A 152 -15.39 -4.54 9.63
CA GLN A 152 -15.43 -3.27 10.36
C GLN A 152 -14.18 -3.09 11.23
N TRP A 153 -13.72 -4.15 11.92
CA TRP A 153 -12.48 -4.08 12.71
C TRP A 153 -11.29 -3.70 11.86
N VAL A 154 -11.07 -4.39 10.72
CA VAL A 154 -9.96 -4.09 9.81
C VAL A 154 -10.01 -2.65 9.31
N ASN A 155 -11.19 -2.17 8.91
CA ASN A 155 -11.35 -0.79 8.43
C ASN A 155 -11.05 0.25 9.51
N VAL A 156 -11.52 0.03 10.74
CA VAL A 156 -11.28 0.94 11.87
C VAL A 156 -9.82 0.95 12.28
N ASP A 157 -9.16 -0.22 12.31
CA ASP A 157 -7.75 -0.36 12.64
C ASP A 157 -6.84 0.32 11.59
N VAL A 158 -7.13 0.13 10.31
CA VAL A 158 -6.45 0.86 9.23
C VAL A 158 -6.62 2.36 9.39
N SER A 159 -7.85 2.84 9.61
CA SER A 159 -8.14 4.26 9.81
C SER A 159 -7.42 4.84 11.03
N TYR A 160 -7.32 4.07 12.11
CA TYR A 160 -6.59 4.46 13.32
C TYR A 160 -5.11 4.76 13.00
N HIS A 161 -4.44 3.87 12.31
CA HIS A 161 -3.03 4.08 11.96
C HIS A 161 -2.83 5.20 10.94
N GLU A 162 -3.71 5.33 9.93
CA GLU A 162 -3.68 6.43 8.96
C GLU A 162 -3.79 7.80 9.65
N GLN A 163 -4.72 7.96 10.59
CA GLN A 163 -4.89 9.19 11.36
C GLN A 163 -3.61 9.57 12.12
N ILE A 164 -2.91 8.62 12.73
CA ILE A 164 -1.64 8.86 13.43
C ILE A 164 -0.58 9.40 12.45
N TYR A 165 -0.46 8.81 11.26
CA TYR A 165 0.47 9.30 10.24
C TYR A 165 0.10 10.70 9.76
N GLU A 166 -1.17 11.01 9.55
CA GLU A 166 -1.65 12.34 9.17
C GLU A 166 -1.36 13.39 10.26
N MET A 167 -1.62 13.02 11.53
CA MET A 167 -1.36 13.88 12.69
C MET A 167 0.12 14.20 12.90
N SER A 168 1.02 13.41 12.32
CA SER A 168 2.46 13.64 12.41
C SER A 168 2.89 14.97 11.79
N GLY A 169 2.08 15.57 10.91
CA GLY A 169 2.40 16.78 10.16
C GLY A 169 3.55 16.62 9.15
N ASN A 170 4.05 15.40 8.96
CA ASN A 170 5.14 15.10 8.05
C ASN A 170 4.61 14.51 6.73
N PRO A 171 4.71 15.24 5.58
CA PRO A 171 4.15 14.79 4.32
C PRO A 171 4.76 13.47 3.79
N PHE A 172 6.00 13.16 4.16
CA PHE A 172 6.60 11.87 3.81
C PHE A 172 5.94 10.74 4.58
N LEU A 173 5.71 10.91 5.89
CA LEU A 173 5.02 9.90 6.70
C LEU A 173 3.57 9.71 6.26
N THR A 174 2.85 10.80 5.96
CA THR A 174 1.48 10.73 5.43
C THR A 174 1.41 9.97 4.11
N SER A 175 2.43 10.09 3.26
CA SER A 175 2.50 9.32 2.00
C SER A 175 2.60 7.81 2.25
N PHE A 176 3.24 7.39 3.34
CA PHE A 176 3.28 5.98 3.75
C PHE A 176 1.93 5.45 4.21
N ALA A 177 1.08 6.25 4.86
CA ALA A 177 -0.27 5.84 5.25
C ALA A 177 -1.06 5.34 4.03
N THR A 178 -1.00 6.11 2.93
CA THR A 178 -1.65 5.74 1.66
C THR A 178 -1.11 4.44 1.05
N LEU A 179 0.19 4.19 1.18
CA LEU A 179 0.82 2.95 0.74
C LEU A 179 0.39 1.77 1.61
N PHE A 180 0.35 1.98 2.91
CA PHE A 180 -0.01 0.99 3.90
C PHE A 180 -1.46 0.51 3.77
N HIS A 181 -2.38 1.35 3.38
CA HIS A 181 -3.79 0.97 3.21
C HIS A 181 -3.97 -0.34 2.44
N SER A 182 -3.29 -0.48 1.31
CA SER A 182 -3.42 -1.68 0.46
C SER A 182 -2.81 -2.94 1.09
N ILE A 183 -1.67 -2.81 1.80
CA ILE A 183 -1.01 -3.93 2.47
C ILE A 183 -1.74 -4.26 3.78
N TYR A 184 -2.12 -3.23 4.54
CA TYR A 184 -2.78 -3.35 5.82
C TYR A 184 -4.06 -4.16 5.74
N TYR A 185 -4.94 -3.78 4.82
CA TYR A 185 -6.21 -4.48 4.65
C TYR A 185 -6.01 -5.99 4.43
N ASN A 186 -5.09 -6.35 3.53
CA ASN A 186 -4.79 -7.75 3.26
C ASN A 186 -4.11 -8.45 4.44
N TYR A 187 -3.17 -7.78 5.11
CA TYR A 187 -2.47 -8.31 6.28
C TYR A 187 -3.45 -8.54 7.44
N PHE A 188 -4.20 -7.52 7.85
CA PHE A 188 -5.16 -7.67 8.94
C PHE A 188 -6.28 -8.64 8.60
N SER A 189 -6.74 -8.68 7.37
CA SER A 189 -7.67 -9.71 6.92
C SER A 189 -7.10 -11.12 7.07
N SER A 190 -5.78 -11.30 7.02
CA SER A 190 -5.16 -12.63 7.18
C SER A 190 -4.94 -13.03 8.64
N ILE A 191 -4.63 -12.07 9.53
CA ILE A 191 -4.30 -12.34 10.94
C ILE A 191 -5.46 -12.13 11.90
N THR A 192 -6.47 -11.35 11.53
CA THR A 192 -7.65 -11.12 12.37
C THR A 192 -8.54 -12.35 12.34
N HIS A 193 -8.64 -13.03 13.48
CA HIS A 193 -9.59 -14.12 13.67
C HIS A 193 -10.97 -13.56 14.01
N ASN A 194 -11.54 -13.90 15.17
CA ASN A 194 -12.88 -13.47 15.58
C ASN A 194 -12.85 -12.57 16.84
N GLU A 195 -11.80 -11.79 16.99
CA GLU A 195 -11.61 -10.95 18.18
C GLU A 195 -10.85 -9.66 17.87
N VAL A 196 -11.02 -8.69 18.75
CA VAL A 196 -10.28 -7.43 18.76
C VAL A 196 -8.86 -7.68 19.23
N ILE A 197 -7.88 -7.20 18.45
CA ILE A 197 -6.46 -7.46 18.72
C ILE A 197 -5.84 -6.27 19.47
N GLN A 198 -5.13 -6.55 20.57
CA GLN A 198 -4.23 -5.61 21.30
C GLN A 198 -4.86 -4.25 21.65
N LEU A 199 -6.15 -4.21 21.96
CA LEU A 199 -6.90 -2.98 22.22
C LEU A 199 -6.27 -2.12 23.33
N GLU A 200 -5.68 -2.74 24.36
CA GLU A 200 -5.04 -2.01 25.48
C GLU A 200 -3.83 -1.19 25.00
N LEU A 201 -3.07 -1.71 24.05
CA LEU A 201 -1.93 -0.98 23.48
C LEU A 201 -2.39 0.18 22.58
N HIS A 202 -3.45 0.00 21.81
CA HIS A 202 -4.08 1.09 21.06
C HIS A 202 -4.56 2.20 21.99
N GLN A 203 -5.22 1.85 23.10
CA GLN A 203 -5.64 2.80 24.12
C GLN A 203 -4.46 3.57 24.72
N ARG A 204 -3.37 2.89 25.08
CA ARG A 204 -2.17 3.52 25.65
C ARG A 204 -1.54 4.52 24.68
N ILE A 205 -1.50 4.21 23.38
CA ILE A 205 -1.03 5.14 22.35
C ILE A 205 -1.90 6.39 22.30
N VAL A 206 -3.22 6.24 22.23
CA VAL A 206 -4.15 7.38 22.18
C VAL A 206 -4.02 8.24 23.43
N ASP A 207 -3.99 7.63 24.62
CA ASP A 207 -3.87 8.37 25.89
C ASP A 207 -2.58 9.19 25.95
N ALA A 208 -1.47 8.64 25.45
CA ALA A 208 -0.21 9.36 25.35
C ALA A 208 -0.28 10.52 24.35
N ILE A 209 -0.87 10.31 23.17
CA ILE A 209 -1.07 11.36 22.14
C ILE A 209 -1.95 12.49 22.68
N LEU A 210 -3.03 12.16 23.39
CA LEU A 210 -3.93 13.18 23.99
C LEU A 210 -3.22 14.04 25.05
N ARG A 211 -2.29 13.47 25.80
CA ARG A 211 -1.47 14.22 26.78
C ARG A 211 -0.29 14.97 26.16
N GLY A 212 -0.02 14.79 24.86
CA GLY A 212 1.15 15.38 24.21
C GLY A 212 2.46 14.66 24.57
N ASP A 213 2.40 13.44 25.09
CA ASP A 213 3.54 12.65 25.53
C ASP A 213 4.05 11.75 24.39
N GLY A 214 4.95 12.32 23.57
CA GLY A 214 5.50 11.64 22.41
C GLY A 214 6.36 10.42 22.75
N GLU A 215 7.06 10.42 23.89
CA GLU A 215 7.91 9.31 24.31
C GLU A 215 7.04 8.08 24.68
N SER A 216 6.02 8.29 25.50
CA SER A 216 5.07 7.24 25.87
C SER A 216 4.29 6.72 24.65
N ALA A 217 3.88 7.61 23.73
CA ALA A 217 3.18 7.21 22.51
C ALA A 217 4.07 6.30 21.63
N SER A 218 5.33 6.71 21.43
CA SER A 218 6.31 5.93 20.68
C SER A 218 6.62 4.58 21.32
N SER A 219 6.76 4.55 22.65
CA SER A 219 7.03 3.31 23.41
C SER A 219 5.86 2.31 23.31
N ALA A 220 4.63 2.77 23.53
CA ALA A 220 3.44 1.92 23.42
C ALA A 220 3.26 1.40 21.98
N CYS A 221 3.58 2.20 20.97
CA CYS A 221 3.56 1.76 19.58
C CYS A 221 4.60 0.66 19.31
N ARG A 222 5.82 0.78 19.84
CA ARG A 222 6.83 -0.28 19.71
C ARG A 222 6.36 -1.58 20.34
N GLU A 223 5.73 -1.53 21.51
CA GLU A 223 5.15 -2.71 22.17
C GLU A 223 4.08 -3.34 21.27
N LEU A 224 3.15 -2.55 20.73
CA LEU A 224 2.11 -3.00 19.80
C LEU A 224 2.70 -3.76 18.60
N LEU A 225 3.81 -3.28 18.05
CA LEU A 225 4.42 -3.85 16.84
C LEU A 225 5.34 -5.04 17.12
N GLN A 226 5.76 -5.26 18.37
CA GLN A 226 6.64 -6.37 18.78
C GLN A 226 5.87 -7.58 19.29
N GLU A 227 4.64 -7.41 19.75
CA GLU A 227 3.83 -8.54 20.18
C GLU A 227 3.46 -9.39 18.95
N PRO A 228 3.87 -10.68 18.95
CA PRO A 228 3.45 -11.57 17.88
C PRO A 228 1.92 -11.68 17.94
N VAL A 229 1.26 -11.36 16.83
CA VAL A 229 -0.13 -11.73 16.67
C VAL A 229 -0.17 -13.26 16.75
N LYS A 230 -0.78 -13.80 17.79
CA LYS A 230 -0.87 -15.25 17.97
C LYS A 230 -1.56 -15.84 16.74
N PRO A 231 -0.98 -16.90 16.15
CA PRO A 231 -1.55 -17.55 14.99
C PRO A 231 -2.91 -18.18 15.28
#